data_34d5680770e981ea545671fed44918d8
#
_entry.id   34d5680770e981ea545671fed44918d8
#
_cell.length_a   1.000
_cell.length_b   1.000
_cell.length_c   1.000
_cell.angle_alpha   90.00
_cell.angle_beta   90.00
_cell.angle_gamma   90.00
#
_symmetry.space_group_name_H-M   'P 1'
#
loop_
_entity.id
_entity.type
_entity.pdbx_description
1 polymer ?
#
loop_
_entity_poly.entity_id
_entity_poly.type
_entity_poly.pdbx_seq_one_letter_code
_entity_poly.pdbx_strand_id
1 'polypeptide(L)'
;MSSKNERKKSLGRGLSSFLDIGSFEEIVDKNDNQKIVKKASNNSTSLPIEHLIPNRKQPRKIFSPDDLNSLASSISETGIIQPILVRPNDDFYEIVAGERRWRAAQIAKIHEVPVLIKVLTDEEVVKISIIENIQRVDLNPIEEANSYNQL
;
A
#
# COMPACT_ATOMS: atom_id res chain seq x y z
N MET A 1 -34.32 -28.26 18.25
CA MET A 1 -33.60 -28.12 16.95
C MET A 1 -33.07 -26.71 16.86
N SER A 2 -32.08 -26.65 17.21
CA SER A 2 -30.88 -25.95 17.57
C SER A 2 -30.47 -24.98 16.52
N SER A 3 -30.84 -23.76 16.79
CA SER A 3 -30.27 -22.59 16.18
C SER A 3 -28.86 -22.36 16.72
N LYS A 4 -27.88 -22.94 16.05
CA LYS A 4 -26.49 -22.58 16.17
C LYS A 4 -26.13 -21.71 15.01
N ASN A 5 -26.44 -20.46 15.07
CA ASN A 5 -25.83 -19.58 14.11
C ASN A 5 -26.06 -18.14 14.49
N GLU A 6 -25.25 -17.60 15.32
CA GLU A 6 -25.25 -16.13 15.44
C GLU A 6 -24.15 -15.57 16.31
N ARG A 7 -22.91 -15.89 16.01
CA ARG A 7 -21.80 -15.12 16.58
C ARG A 7 -20.68 -14.84 15.60
N LYS A 8 -21.05 -14.42 14.40
CA LYS A 8 -20.09 -13.91 13.42
C LYS A 8 -20.34 -12.46 13.07
N LYS A 9 -20.68 -11.65 14.04
CA LYS A 9 -21.25 -10.36 13.70
C LYS A 9 -20.59 -9.12 14.27
N SER A 10 -19.40 -9.09 14.74
CA SER A 10 -18.94 -7.80 15.24
C SER A 10 -17.54 -7.35 14.88
N LEU A 11 -16.77 -8.19 14.23
CA LEU A 11 -15.40 -7.84 13.84
C LEU A 11 -15.28 -7.21 12.46
N GLY A 12 -16.36 -7.14 11.69
CA GLY A 12 -16.33 -6.72 10.29
C GLY A 12 -16.53 -5.23 10.03
N ARG A 13 -17.16 -4.49 10.92
CA ARG A 13 -17.57 -3.12 10.60
C ARG A 13 -16.51 -2.04 10.83
N GLY A 14 -15.57 -2.25 11.71
CA GLY A 14 -14.47 -1.30 11.94
C GLY A 14 -13.31 -1.48 10.99
N LEU A 15 -13.08 -2.70 10.52
CA LEU A 15 -12.00 -3.04 9.61
C LEU A 15 -12.37 -2.81 8.13
N SER A 16 -13.64 -2.90 7.76
CA SER A 16 -14.06 -2.72 6.37
C SER A 16 -13.88 -1.28 5.88
N SER A 17 -14.03 -0.28 6.73
CA SER A 17 -13.77 1.11 6.34
C SER A 17 -12.28 1.41 6.17
N PHE A 18 -11.40 0.63 6.79
CA PHE A 18 -9.95 0.72 6.59
C PHE A 18 -9.46 -0.13 5.43
N LEU A 19 -10.12 -1.24 5.16
CA LEU A 19 -9.83 -2.11 4.02
C LEU A 19 -10.27 -1.48 2.70
N ASP A 20 -11.22 -0.55 2.73
CA ASP A 20 -11.65 0.23 1.57
C ASP A 20 -10.54 1.15 1.00
N ILE A 21 -9.47 1.33 1.76
CA ILE A 21 -8.27 2.06 1.32
C ILE A 21 -7.36 1.17 0.46
N GLY A 22 -7.48 -0.14 0.55
CA GLY A 22 -6.61 -1.10 -0.14
C GLY A 22 -7.34 -2.29 -0.74
N SER A 23 -8.62 -2.44 -0.48
CA SER A 23 -9.39 -3.51 -1.09
C SER A 23 -9.81 -3.08 -2.48
N PHE A 24 -9.06 -3.54 -3.43
CA PHE A 24 -9.65 -3.94 -4.69
C PHE A 24 -10.63 -5.06 -4.36
N GLU A 25 -11.83 -4.74 -3.93
CA GLU A 25 -12.90 -5.73 -4.03
C GLU A 25 -13.07 -5.99 -5.52
N GLU A 26 -12.53 -7.10 -5.96
CA GLU A 26 -13.02 -7.78 -7.13
C GLU A 26 -14.51 -8.04 -6.90
N ILE A 27 -15.33 -7.07 -7.27
CA ILE A 27 -16.70 -7.37 -7.59
C ILE A 27 -16.61 -8.14 -8.91
N VAL A 28 -16.41 -9.43 -8.77
CA VAL A 28 -16.56 -10.37 -9.88
C VAL A 28 -18.04 -10.39 -10.23
N ASP A 29 -18.44 -9.42 -10.98
CA ASP A 29 -19.71 -9.49 -11.68
C ASP A 29 -19.50 -10.45 -12.86
N LYS A 30 -20.08 -11.63 -12.75
CA LYS A 30 -19.85 -12.78 -13.63
C LYS A 30 -20.27 -12.58 -15.10
N ASN A 31 -20.63 -11.39 -15.49
CA ASN A 31 -21.25 -11.17 -16.79
C ASN A 31 -20.58 -10.18 -17.74
N ASP A 32 -19.43 -9.58 -17.40
CA ASP A 32 -18.78 -8.67 -18.33
C ASP A 32 -17.25 -8.75 -18.27
N ASN A 33 -16.69 -9.58 -19.13
CA ASN A 33 -15.25 -9.77 -19.29
C ASN A 33 -14.48 -8.57 -19.87
N GLN A 34 -15.09 -7.41 -20.04
CA GLN A 34 -14.45 -6.27 -20.69
C GLN A 34 -14.43 -4.96 -19.92
N LYS A 35 -15.00 -4.90 -18.70
CA LYS A 35 -15.09 -3.65 -17.92
C LYS A 35 -14.15 -3.55 -16.72
N ILE A 36 -13.36 -4.59 -16.44
CA ILE A 36 -12.58 -4.68 -15.20
C ILE A 36 -11.37 -3.74 -15.19
N VAL A 37 -10.85 -3.38 -16.37
CA VAL A 37 -9.62 -2.57 -16.44
C VAL A 37 -9.85 -1.07 -16.24
N LYS A 38 -11.07 -0.59 -16.34
CA LYS A 38 -11.35 0.86 -16.31
C LYS A 38 -11.77 1.44 -14.96
N LYS A 39 -12.10 0.64 -13.96
CA LYS A 39 -12.60 1.17 -12.68
C LYS A 39 -11.51 1.38 -11.61
N ALA A 40 -10.34 0.78 -11.76
CA ALA A 40 -9.20 1.03 -10.87
C ALA A 40 -8.45 2.35 -11.18
N SER A 41 -8.73 2.97 -12.32
CA SER A 41 -7.99 4.16 -12.77
C SER A 41 -8.63 5.50 -12.41
N ASN A 42 -9.80 5.52 -11.79
CA ASN A 42 -10.55 6.76 -11.66
C ASN A 42 -10.11 7.69 -10.51
N ASN A 43 -9.19 7.26 -9.66
CA ASN A 43 -8.72 8.08 -8.54
C ASN A 43 -7.19 8.18 -8.42
N SER A 44 -6.43 7.64 -9.35
CA SER A 44 -4.98 7.81 -9.33
C SER A 44 -4.59 9.04 -10.14
N THR A 45 -3.85 9.92 -9.52
CA THR A 45 -3.25 11.09 -10.15
C THR A 45 -1.77 10.82 -10.36
N SER A 46 -1.21 11.27 -11.47
CA SER A 46 0.24 11.22 -11.68
C SER A 46 0.90 12.46 -11.09
N LEU A 47 1.93 12.28 -10.29
CA LEU A 47 2.71 13.37 -9.72
C LEU A 47 4.20 13.22 -10.04
N PRO A 48 4.91 14.36 -10.18
CA PRO A 48 6.37 14.32 -10.26
C PRO A 48 6.98 13.67 -9.03
N ILE A 49 7.92 12.76 -9.23
CA ILE A 49 8.56 12.01 -8.15
C ILE A 49 9.24 12.90 -7.11
N GLU A 50 9.67 14.08 -7.54
CA GLU A 50 10.34 15.08 -6.71
C GLU A 50 9.40 15.74 -5.68
N HIS A 51 8.09 15.69 -5.92
CA HIS A 51 7.09 16.23 -4.99
C HIS A 51 6.75 15.25 -3.86
N LEU A 52 7.27 14.03 -3.90
CA LEU A 52 7.06 13.03 -2.87
C LEU A 52 8.20 13.04 -1.86
N ILE A 53 7.85 13.07 -0.59
CA ILE A 53 8.79 12.96 0.53
C ILE A 53 8.51 11.72 1.36
N PRO A 54 9.54 11.04 1.86
CA PRO A 54 9.34 9.88 2.73
C PRO A 54 8.84 10.31 4.11
N ASN A 55 8.01 9.47 4.71
CA ASN A 55 7.58 9.68 6.09
C ASN A 55 8.73 9.36 7.05
N ARG A 56 9.14 10.35 7.84
CA ARG A 56 10.22 10.22 8.84
C ARG A 56 9.91 9.23 9.97
N LYS A 57 8.64 8.97 10.21
CA LYS A 57 8.17 8.08 11.29
C LYS A 57 8.00 6.62 10.84
N GLN A 58 8.35 6.27 9.60
CA GLN A 58 8.25 4.90 9.14
C GLN A 58 9.27 3.99 9.85
N PRO A 59 8.83 2.84 10.38
CA PRO A 59 9.70 1.94 11.13
C PRO A 59 10.74 1.22 10.26
N ARG A 60 10.45 1.03 8.97
CA ARG A 60 11.34 0.33 8.04
C ARG A 60 12.30 1.30 7.35
N LYS A 61 13.51 1.38 7.87
CA LYS A 61 14.58 2.21 7.29
C LYS A 61 15.56 1.43 6.41
N ILE A 62 15.56 0.11 6.50
CA ILE A 62 16.51 -0.75 5.79
C ILE A 62 15.79 -1.47 4.65
N PHE A 63 16.24 -1.21 3.44
CA PHE A 63 15.82 -1.90 2.24
C PHE A 63 17.01 -2.61 1.64
N SER A 64 16.84 -3.88 1.28
CA SER A 64 17.87 -4.62 0.56
C SER A 64 18.11 -3.97 -0.80
N PRO A 65 19.38 -3.63 -1.16
CA PRO A 65 19.70 -3.06 -2.46
C PRO A 65 19.30 -3.97 -3.62
N ASP A 66 19.46 -5.27 -3.48
CA ASP A 66 19.12 -6.25 -4.51
C ASP A 66 17.62 -6.30 -4.77
N ASP A 67 16.81 -6.26 -3.72
CA ASP A 67 15.35 -6.20 -3.83
C ASP A 67 14.88 -4.92 -4.51
N LEU A 68 15.50 -3.78 -4.19
CA LEU A 68 15.18 -2.51 -4.83
C LEU A 68 15.57 -2.48 -6.30
N ASN A 69 16.72 -3.03 -6.66
CA ASN A 69 17.17 -3.11 -8.05
C ASN A 69 16.27 -4.04 -8.87
N SER A 70 15.88 -5.17 -8.32
CA SER A 70 14.93 -6.09 -8.95
C SER A 70 13.57 -5.41 -9.19
N LEU A 71 13.06 -4.71 -8.19
CA LEU A 71 11.82 -3.94 -8.32
C LEU A 71 11.96 -2.80 -9.32
N ALA A 72 13.08 -2.10 -9.35
CA ALA A 72 13.36 -1.04 -10.31
C ALA A 72 13.37 -1.56 -11.75
N SER A 73 13.95 -2.72 -11.98
CA SER A 73 13.91 -3.38 -13.30
C SER A 73 12.48 -3.68 -13.74
N SER A 74 11.68 -4.24 -12.85
CA SER A 74 10.27 -4.53 -13.11
C SER A 74 9.47 -3.25 -13.41
N ILE A 75 9.68 -2.18 -12.62
CA ILE A 75 9.03 -0.88 -12.82
C ILE A 75 9.47 -0.23 -14.13
N SER A 76 10.72 -0.39 -14.51
CA SER A 76 11.25 0.09 -15.80
C SER A 76 10.56 -0.54 -17.00
N GLU A 77 10.18 -1.81 -16.89
CA GLU A 77 9.52 -2.56 -17.96
C GLU A 77 8.01 -2.33 -18.01
N THR A 78 7.34 -2.36 -16.86
CA THR A 78 5.87 -2.38 -16.79
C THR A 78 5.27 -1.11 -16.18
N GLY A 79 6.08 -0.22 -15.63
CA GLY A 79 5.62 0.91 -14.84
C GLY A 79 5.16 0.51 -13.44
N ILE A 80 4.64 1.49 -12.71
CA ILE A 80 4.07 1.26 -11.38
C ILE A 80 2.59 0.92 -11.55
N ILE A 81 2.23 -0.31 -11.27
CA ILE A 81 0.85 -0.81 -11.40
C ILE A 81 -0.01 -0.35 -10.22
N GLN A 82 0.52 -0.43 -9.00
CA GLN A 82 -0.17 -0.05 -7.79
C GLN A 82 0.23 1.36 -7.36
N PRO A 83 -0.72 2.32 -7.25
CA PRO A 83 -0.41 3.69 -6.85
C PRO A 83 0.26 3.79 -5.47
N ILE A 84 1.06 4.82 -5.29
CA ILE A 84 1.67 5.17 -4.02
C ILE A 84 0.66 6.00 -3.22
N LEU A 85 0.35 5.59 -1.99
CA LEU A 85 -0.54 6.34 -1.12
C LEU A 85 0.22 7.51 -0.50
N VAL A 86 -0.30 8.72 -0.70
CA VAL A 86 0.30 9.95 -0.20
C VAL A 86 -0.74 10.84 0.48
N ARG A 87 -0.27 11.71 1.38
CA ARG A 87 -1.09 12.78 1.96
C ARG A 87 -0.47 14.14 1.66
N PRO A 88 -1.27 15.21 1.53
CA PRO A 88 -0.76 16.55 1.39
C PRO A 88 0.05 16.99 2.62
N ASN A 89 1.20 17.60 2.40
CA ASN A 89 2.05 18.17 3.43
C ASN A 89 2.74 19.44 2.89
N ASP A 90 2.13 20.58 3.14
CA ASP A 90 2.51 21.88 2.58
C ASP A 90 2.63 21.83 1.04
N ASP A 91 3.80 22.13 0.49
CA ASP A 91 4.06 22.10 -0.96
C ASP A 91 4.41 20.71 -1.51
N PHE A 92 4.48 19.70 -0.64
CA PHE A 92 4.88 18.33 -0.97
C PHE A 92 3.79 17.32 -0.59
N TYR A 93 4.02 16.08 -0.96
CA TYR A 93 3.19 14.96 -0.59
C TYR A 93 4.00 13.94 0.21
N GLU A 94 3.58 13.67 1.42
CA GLU A 94 4.22 12.68 2.28
C GLU A 94 3.73 11.26 1.92
N ILE A 95 4.68 10.36 1.74
CA ILE A 95 4.37 8.96 1.43
C ILE A 95 3.83 8.26 2.66
N VAL A 96 2.60 7.78 2.59
CA VAL A 96 1.95 6.98 3.64
C VAL A 96 2.25 5.51 3.46
N ALA A 97 2.13 5.01 2.23
CA ALA A 97 2.42 3.63 1.86
C ALA A 97 3.02 3.56 0.45
N GLY A 98 3.96 2.64 0.24
CA GLY A 98 4.61 2.42 -1.04
C GLY A 98 6.00 3.03 -1.19
N GLU A 99 6.71 3.28 -0.10
CA GLU A 99 8.07 3.84 -0.15
C GLU A 99 9.04 3.01 -0.98
N ARG A 100 8.93 1.68 -0.97
CA ARG A 100 9.77 0.82 -1.81
C ARG A 100 9.56 1.10 -3.30
N ARG A 101 8.32 1.29 -3.72
CA ARG A 101 7.99 1.63 -5.11
C ARG A 101 8.55 2.99 -5.50
N TRP A 102 8.45 3.97 -4.62
CA TRP A 102 9.04 5.29 -4.82
C TRP A 102 10.57 5.23 -4.96
N ARG A 103 11.26 4.51 -4.07
CA ARG A 103 12.72 4.33 -4.15
C ARG A 103 13.14 3.58 -5.43
N ALA A 104 12.42 2.52 -5.78
CA ALA A 104 12.68 1.78 -7.01
C ALA A 104 12.42 2.63 -8.27
N ALA A 105 11.40 3.48 -8.25
CA ALA A 105 11.12 4.42 -9.33
C ALA A 105 12.24 5.45 -9.51
N GLN A 106 12.85 5.91 -8.42
CA GLN A 106 14.03 6.78 -8.49
C GLN A 106 15.23 6.07 -9.13
N ILE A 107 15.47 4.80 -8.78
CA ILE A 107 16.52 3.98 -9.40
C ILE A 107 16.24 3.77 -10.89
N ALA A 108 14.98 3.51 -11.25
CA ALA A 108 14.53 3.37 -12.62
C ALA A 108 14.49 4.69 -13.42
N LYS A 109 14.80 5.83 -12.78
CA LYS A 109 14.77 7.18 -13.37
C LYS A 109 13.42 7.57 -13.96
N ILE A 110 12.35 7.19 -13.28
CA ILE A 110 10.99 7.56 -13.65
C ILE A 110 10.70 8.95 -13.08
N HIS A 111 10.17 9.85 -13.89
CA HIS A 111 9.90 11.24 -13.50
C HIS A 111 8.53 11.44 -12.87
N GLU A 112 7.55 10.65 -13.28
CA GLU A 112 6.18 10.73 -12.75
C GLU A 112 5.72 9.37 -12.25
N VAL A 113 5.00 9.38 -11.13
CA VAL A 113 4.50 8.17 -10.49
C VAL A 113 3.00 8.29 -10.21
N PRO A 114 2.23 7.21 -10.36
CA PRO A 114 0.83 7.22 -9.99
C PRO A 114 0.70 7.27 -8.47
N VAL A 115 -0.14 8.16 -7.98
CA VAL A 115 -0.39 8.35 -6.55
C VAL A 115 -1.87 8.34 -6.25
N LEU A 116 -2.21 7.92 -5.06
CA LEU A 116 -3.52 8.08 -4.46
C LEU A 116 -3.40 9.11 -3.34
N ILE A 117 -4.05 10.26 -3.51
CA ILE A 117 -3.98 11.35 -2.54
C ILE A 117 -5.14 11.21 -1.56
N LYS A 118 -4.82 11.11 -0.27
CA LYS A 118 -5.80 11.12 0.81
C LYS A 118 -5.38 12.10 1.91
N VAL A 119 -6.35 12.85 2.42
CA VAL A 119 -6.13 13.69 3.60
C VAL A 119 -6.25 12.82 4.84
N LEU A 120 -5.13 12.58 5.51
CA LEU A 120 -5.01 11.66 6.64
C LEU A 120 -4.36 12.37 7.83
N THR A 121 -4.86 12.09 9.02
CA THR A 121 -4.22 12.53 10.27
C THR A 121 -2.99 11.68 10.58
N ASP A 122 -2.13 12.15 11.48
CA ASP A 122 -0.96 11.38 11.92
C ASP A 122 -1.32 10.02 12.52
N GLU A 123 -2.42 9.96 13.27
CA GLU A 123 -2.92 8.70 13.83
C GLU A 123 -3.36 7.70 12.75
N GLU A 124 -4.04 8.18 11.73
CA GLU A 124 -4.47 7.35 10.60
C GLU A 124 -3.28 6.84 9.80
N VAL A 125 -2.26 7.67 9.60
CA VAL A 125 -1.02 7.26 8.95
C VAL A 125 -0.32 6.14 9.72
N VAL A 126 -0.22 6.26 11.04
CA VAL A 126 0.36 5.21 11.90
C VAL A 126 -0.45 3.92 11.81
N LYS A 127 -1.78 4.00 11.87
CA LYS A 127 -2.67 2.84 11.74
C LYS A 127 -2.49 2.13 10.40
N ILE A 128 -2.43 2.87 9.30
CA ILE A 128 -2.22 2.31 7.96
C ILE A 128 -0.86 1.61 7.87
N SER A 129 0.19 2.21 8.42
CA SER A 129 1.52 1.62 8.44
C SER A 129 1.56 0.29 9.21
N ILE A 130 0.86 0.22 10.33
CA ILE A 130 0.76 -1.00 11.13
C ILE A 130 -0.01 -2.10 10.36
N ILE A 131 -1.15 -1.74 9.76
CA ILE A 131 -1.96 -2.68 8.99
C ILE A 131 -1.19 -3.21 7.78
N GLU A 132 -0.49 -2.34 7.03
CA GLU A 132 0.35 -2.76 5.91
C GLU A 132 1.41 -3.77 6.36
N ASN A 133 2.04 -3.54 7.49
CA ASN A 133 3.06 -4.44 8.03
C ASN A 133 2.48 -5.79 8.47
N ILE A 134 1.29 -5.81 9.07
CA ILE A 134 0.59 -7.04 9.48
C ILE A 134 0.14 -7.86 8.27
N GLN A 135 -0.31 -7.21 7.20
CA GLN A 135 -0.79 -7.87 5.98
C GLN A 135 0.33 -8.46 5.12
N ARG A 136 1.58 -8.23 5.45
CA ARG A 136 2.70 -8.94 4.82
C ARG A 136 2.73 -10.38 5.30
N VAL A 137 2.02 -11.22 4.57
CA VAL A 137 1.94 -12.67 4.84
C VAL A 137 3.27 -13.39 4.58
N ASP A 138 4.22 -12.72 3.90
CA ASP A 138 5.53 -13.25 3.53
C ASP A 138 6.64 -12.80 4.50
N LEU A 139 6.37 -12.77 5.80
CA LEU A 139 7.43 -12.72 6.78
C LEU A 139 8.23 -14.03 6.69
N ASN A 140 9.47 -13.91 6.19
CA ASN A 140 10.42 -15.00 6.23
C ASN A 140 10.47 -15.55 7.67
N PRO A 141 10.37 -16.88 7.91
CA PRO A 141 10.45 -17.46 9.26
C PRO A 141 11.64 -16.98 10.09
N ILE A 142 12.73 -16.59 9.44
CA ILE A 142 13.92 -16.02 10.07
C ILE A 142 13.68 -14.61 10.59
N GLU A 143 12.93 -13.77 9.89
CA GLU A 143 12.56 -12.42 10.34
C GLU A 143 11.57 -12.49 11.50
N GLU A 144 10.66 -13.46 11.47
CA GLU A 144 9.73 -13.72 12.56
C GLU A 144 10.47 -14.16 13.84
N ALA A 145 11.42 -15.06 13.74
CA ALA A 145 12.26 -15.49 14.85
C ALA A 145 13.08 -14.33 15.45
N ASN A 146 13.60 -13.44 14.62
CA ASN A 146 14.35 -12.27 15.07
C ASN A 146 13.46 -11.21 15.75
N SER A 147 12.21 -11.10 15.36
CA SER A 147 11.27 -10.17 16.01
C SER A 147 10.90 -10.64 17.43
N TYR A 148 10.86 -11.95 17.69
CA TYR A 148 10.63 -12.50 19.01
C TYR A 148 11.82 -12.35 19.94
N ASN A 149 13.04 -12.25 19.43
CA ASN A 149 14.27 -12.10 20.23
C ASN A 149 14.54 -10.64 20.64
N GLN A 150 13.79 -9.68 20.14
CA GLN A 150 13.92 -8.26 20.50
C GLN A 150 12.91 -7.81 21.59
N LEU A 151 12.14 -8.72 22.08
CA LEU A 151 11.28 -8.52 23.24
C LEU A 151 11.94 -9.08 24.49
#